data_1d7e66bfc02cdcc14bc78df9c343a852
#
_entry.id   1d7e66bfc02cdcc14bc78df9c343a852
#
_cell.length_a   1.000
_cell.length_b   1.000
_cell.length_c   1.000
_cell.angle_alpha   90.00
_cell.angle_beta   90.00
_cell.angle_gamma   90.00
#
_symmetry.space_group_name_H-M   'P 1'
#
loop_
_entity.id
_entity.type
_entity.pdbx_description
1 polymer ?
#
loop_
_entity_poly.entity_id
_entity_poly.type
_entity_poly.pdbx_seq_one_letter_code
_entity_poly.pdbx_strand_id
1 'polypeptide(L)'
;MLELSLQKAFPGFRLALELSAKEGEVLALLGPSGSGKSTLLKLIAGLLTPDRGFVRFQGQDLTPLPPERRGVGFLFQDYALFPHLTVWENIAFGLVEARWSRKEQEARVRELLERMELSAHAQKRPQELSGGEQQRVALARALAPRPRLLLLDEPLGALDLRLREELLFFLRKTLRSEGITTLVVTHDQGEAFLLAHRVAILNKGRLVQVGPPEEVYARPQDAWTARFLGHKNLLSPEESQALGLPPRPHLLPQAALRLGGDQEGVVEERLFFGSRVGLWVRLRGVRVYLEALDPLPHLEEGARVPLGLDLSQAVPLEG
;
A
#
# COMPACT_ATOMS: atom_id res chain seq x y z
N MET A 1 13.92 5.97 -14.66
CA MET A 1 13.43 6.64 -13.45
C MET A 1 12.14 7.36 -13.78
N LEU A 2 11.13 7.32 -12.90
CA LEU A 2 9.92 8.15 -12.94
C LEU A 2 10.16 9.39 -12.07
N GLU A 3 9.82 10.56 -12.57
CA GLU A 3 9.91 11.84 -11.87
C GLU A 3 8.59 12.59 -12.01
N LEU A 4 8.06 13.02 -10.90
CA LEU A 4 6.78 13.72 -10.81
C LEU A 4 6.97 15.02 -10.04
N SER A 5 6.51 16.12 -10.60
CA SER A 5 6.23 17.37 -9.88
C SER A 5 4.86 17.83 -10.36
N LEU A 6 3.83 17.72 -9.54
CA LEU A 6 2.44 17.84 -9.99
C LEU A 6 1.64 18.72 -9.05
N GLN A 7 0.82 19.59 -9.65
CA GLN A 7 -0.20 20.34 -8.94
C GLN A 7 -1.54 20.21 -9.69
N LYS A 8 -2.59 19.90 -8.93
CA LYS A 8 -3.97 19.83 -9.43
C LYS A 8 -4.92 20.32 -8.35
N ALA A 9 -5.76 21.29 -8.71
CA ALA A 9 -6.77 21.85 -7.82
C ALA A 9 -8.17 21.36 -8.23
N PHE A 10 -8.99 21.07 -7.22
CA PHE A 10 -10.41 20.79 -7.33
C PHE A 10 -11.15 21.62 -6.28
N PRO A 11 -12.46 21.82 -6.38
CA PRO A 11 -13.24 22.44 -5.31
C PRO A 11 -13.02 21.70 -3.98
N GLY A 12 -12.46 22.40 -2.98
CA GLY A 12 -12.19 21.83 -1.64
C GLY A 12 -10.99 20.91 -1.52
N PHE A 13 -10.23 20.64 -2.61
CA PHE A 13 -9.06 19.74 -2.55
C PHE A 13 -7.94 20.20 -3.49
N ARG A 14 -6.70 20.11 -3.03
CA ARG A 14 -5.52 20.41 -3.86
C ARG A 14 -4.49 19.31 -3.69
N LEU A 15 -4.09 18.70 -4.81
CA LEU A 15 -2.93 17.82 -4.90
C LEU A 15 -1.70 18.66 -5.25
N ALA A 16 -0.63 18.57 -4.46
CA ALA A 16 0.65 19.21 -4.75
C ALA A 16 1.76 18.33 -4.15
N LEU A 17 2.57 17.69 -5.01
CA LEU A 17 3.64 16.81 -4.57
C LEU A 17 4.76 16.68 -5.59
N GLU A 18 5.92 16.28 -5.08
CA GLU A 18 7.06 15.80 -5.86
C GLU A 18 7.38 14.37 -5.42
N LEU A 19 7.61 13.49 -6.37
CA LEU A 19 7.84 12.07 -6.11
C LEU A 19 8.71 11.49 -7.22
N SER A 20 9.57 10.54 -6.87
CA SER A 20 10.35 9.79 -7.84
C SER A 20 10.36 8.30 -7.54
N ALA A 21 10.43 7.48 -8.60
CA ALA A 21 10.65 6.04 -8.48
C ALA A 21 11.79 5.62 -9.42
N LYS A 22 12.63 4.71 -8.93
CA LYS A 22 13.73 4.13 -9.71
C LYS A 22 13.16 3.19 -10.78
N GLU A 23 13.96 2.87 -11.77
CA GLU A 23 13.60 1.88 -12.78
C GLU A 23 13.49 0.49 -12.13
N GLY A 24 12.40 -0.23 -12.44
CA GLY A 24 12.09 -1.53 -11.82
C GLY A 24 11.62 -1.46 -10.37
N GLU A 25 11.51 -0.26 -9.78
CA GLU A 25 11.03 -0.08 -8.42
C GLU A 25 9.51 -0.27 -8.34
N VAL A 26 9.06 -0.96 -7.31
CA VAL A 26 7.66 -0.97 -6.86
C VAL A 26 7.54 0.06 -5.76
N LEU A 27 6.79 1.14 -6.01
CA LEU A 27 6.49 2.20 -5.05
C LEU A 27 5.01 2.14 -4.66
N ALA A 28 4.72 1.93 -3.39
CA ALA A 28 3.35 1.97 -2.89
C ALA A 28 2.97 3.37 -2.40
N LEU A 29 1.77 3.81 -2.77
CA LEU A 29 1.15 5.03 -2.30
C LEU A 29 0.11 4.67 -1.25
N LEU A 30 0.39 4.98 0.00
CA LEU A 30 -0.50 4.81 1.14
C LEU A 30 -1.14 6.13 1.54
N GLY A 31 -2.35 6.06 2.10
CA GLY A 31 -3.03 7.23 2.63
C GLY A 31 -4.51 6.98 2.82
N PRO A 32 -5.21 7.80 3.61
CA PRO A 32 -6.65 7.69 3.82
C PRO A 32 -7.43 7.91 2.52
N SER A 33 -8.71 7.52 2.53
CA SER A 33 -9.63 7.85 1.43
C SER A 33 -9.67 9.36 1.21
N GLY A 34 -9.70 9.79 -0.06
CA GLY A 34 -9.67 11.21 -0.41
C GLY A 34 -8.30 11.89 -0.29
N SER A 35 -7.21 11.18 0.02
CA SER A 35 -5.88 11.80 0.07
C SER A 35 -5.30 12.18 -1.30
N GLY A 36 -5.89 11.70 -2.42
CA GLY A 36 -5.47 12.03 -3.78
C GLY A 36 -4.71 10.93 -4.53
N LYS A 37 -4.63 9.71 -3.99
CA LYS A 37 -3.87 8.58 -4.58
C LYS A 37 -4.33 8.23 -6.01
N SER A 38 -5.61 7.94 -6.21
CA SER A 38 -6.17 7.63 -7.55
C SER A 38 -6.11 8.84 -8.49
N THR A 39 -6.20 10.07 -7.95
CA THR A 39 -5.98 11.29 -8.72
C THR A 39 -4.56 11.34 -9.28
N LEU A 40 -3.57 11.01 -8.44
CA LEU A 40 -2.16 10.96 -8.87
C LEU A 40 -1.96 9.92 -9.99
N LEU A 41 -2.51 8.70 -9.84
CA LEU A 41 -2.43 7.69 -10.91
C LEU A 41 -3.07 8.20 -12.22
N LYS A 42 -4.24 8.85 -12.15
CA LYS A 42 -4.92 9.40 -13.33
C LYS A 42 -4.11 10.52 -14.01
N LEU A 43 -3.40 11.35 -13.25
CA LEU A 43 -2.48 12.36 -13.78
C LEU A 43 -1.29 11.72 -14.49
N ILE A 44 -0.70 10.67 -13.91
CA ILE A 44 0.41 9.94 -14.52
C ILE A 44 -0.04 9.23 -15.80
N ALA A 45 -1.20 8.59 -15.77
CA ALA A 45 -1.79 7.91 -16.93
C ALA A 45 -2.23 8.87 -18.07
N GLY A 46 -2.37 10.18 -17.78
CA GLY A 46 -2.88 11.16 -18.74
C GLY A 46 -4.39 11.22 -18.85
N LEU A 47 -5.11 10.53 -17.95
CA LEU A 47 -6.56 10.58 -17.82
C LEU A 47 -7.04 11.91 -17.20
N LEU A 48 -6.12 12.60 -16.54
CA LEU A 48 -6.30 13.97 -16.04
C LEU A 48 -5.08 14.79 -16.44
N THR A 49 -5.32 16.10 -16.71
CA THR A 49 -4.24 17.05 -16.99
C THR A 49 -3.88 17.80 -15.71
N PRO A 50 -2.60 17.90 -15.33
CA PRO A 50 -2.17 18.71 -14.20
C PRO A 50 -2.36 20.21 -14.52
N ASP A 51 -2.58 21.02 -13.49
CA ASP A 51 -2.64 22.49 -13.65
C ASP A 51 -1.24 23.09 -13.79
N ARG A 52 -0.26 22.44 -13.10
CA ARG A 52 1.17 22.79 -13.18
C ARG A 52 2.03 21.54 -12.96
N GLY A 53 3.25 21.60 -13.49
CA GLY A 53 4.24 20.56 -13.27
C GLY A 53 4.33 19.58 -14.43
N PHE A 54 4.93 18.41 -14.16
CA PHE A 54 5.25 17.44 -15.21
C PHE A 54 5.20 15.98 -14.69
N VAL A 55 5.04 15.07 -15.63
CA VAL A 55 5.30 13.63 -15.50
C VAL A 55 6.42 13.28 -16.45
N ARG A 56 7.57 12.88 -15.94
CA ARG A 56 8.71 12.45 -16.76
C ARG A 56 9.07 11.00 -16.47
N PHE A 57 9.25 10.21 -17.51
CA PHE A 57 9.67 8.83 -17.39
C PHE A 57 10.82 8.52 -18.33
N GLN A 58 11.94 7.98 -17.79
CA GLN A 58 13.19 7.70 -18.51
C GLN A 58 13.67 8.90 -19.36
N GLY A 59 13.60 10.10 -18.77
CA GLY A 59 13.99 11.36 -19.45
C GLY A 59 12.96 11.94 -20.41
N GLN A 60 11.93 11.19 -20.78
CA GLN A 60 10.86 11.68 -21.66
C GLN A 60 9.75 12.37 -20.85
N ASP A 61 9.34 13.57 -21.26
CA ASP A 61 8.16 14.24 -20.71
C ASP A 61 6.88 13.59 -21.29
N LEU A 62 6.11 12.96 -20.39
CA LEU A 62 4.83 12.34 -20.76
C LEU A 62 3.65 13.30 -20.61
N THR A 63 3.85 14.48 -20.02
CA THR A 63 2.77 15.42 -19.70
C THR A 63 1.93 15.80 -20.91
N PRO A 64 2.55 16.17 -22.07
CA PRO A 64 1.78 16.57 -23.27
C PRO A 64 1.21 15.35 -24.03
N LEU A 65 1.59 14.12 -23.67
CA LEU A 65 1.16 12.93 -24.40
C LEU A 65 -0.23 12.48 -23.95
N PRO A 66 -1.10 12.10 -24.90
CA PRO A 66 -2.36 11.45 -24.54
C PRO A 66 -2.13 10.05 -23.94
N PRO A 67 -3.09 9.48 -23.19
CA PRO A 67 -2.93 8.23 -22.44
C PRO A 67 -2.35 7.07 -23.26
N GLU A 68 -2.85 6.86 -24.46
CA GLU A 68 -2.45 5.77 -25.37
C GLU A 68 -0.99 5.86 -25.87
N ARG A 69 -0.36 7.02 -25.73
CA ARG A 69 1.04 7.24 -26.14
C ARG A 69 2.02 7.26 -24.96
N ARG A 70 1.54 7.14 -23.73
CA ARG A 70 2.40 7.15 -22.53
C ARG A 70 3.10 5.81 -22.26
N GLY A 71 2.68 4.72 -22.90
CA GLY A 71 3.24 3.38 -22.67
C GLY A 71 3.00 2.86 -21.25
N VAL A 72 1.89 3.24 -20.65
CA VAL A 72 1.50 2.90 -19.27
C VAL A 72 0.48 1.77 -19.29
N GLY A 73 0.71 0.73 -18.50
CA GLY A 73 -0.30 -0.25 -18.13
C GLY A 73 -1.09 0.25 -16.93
N PHE A 74 -2.42 0.14 -16.96
CA PHE A 74 -3.29 0.59 -15.88
C PHE A 74 -4.24 -0.52 -15.45
N LEU A 75 -4.23 -0.87 -14.16
CA LEU A 75 -5.24 -1.70 -13.52
C LEU A 75 -6.13 -0.82 -12.67
N PHE A 76 -7.41 -0.75 -13.03
CA PHE A 76 -8.44 0.02 -12.33
C PHE A 76 -8.99 -0.76 -11.14
N GLN A 77 -9.50 -0.05 -10.14
CA GLN A 77 -10.06 -0.61 -8.90
C GLN A 77 -11.22 -1.59 -9.15
N ASP A 78 -12.06 -1.33 -10.15
CA ASP A 78 -13.18 -2.17 -10.59
C ASP A 78 -12.80 -3.16 -11.70
N TYR A 79 -11.49 -3.33 -11.92
CA TYR A 79 -10.89 -4.12 -13.00
C TYR A 79 -11.24 -3.63 -14.41
N ALA A 80 -12.34 -2.91 -14.62
CA ALA A 80 -12.82 -2.35 -15.88
C ALA A 80 -12.73 -3.34 -17.06
N LEU A 81 -13.04 -4.64 -16.83
CA LEU A 81 -13.06 -5.64 -17.88
C LEU A 81 -14.19 -5.36 -18.86
N PHE A 82 -13.96 -5.62 -20.14
CA PHE A 82 -14.97 -5.51 -21.16
C PHE A 82 -15.94 -6.71 -21.07
N PRO A 83 -17.20 -6.49 -20.63
CA PRO A 83 -18.10 -7.61 -20.28
C PRO A 83 -18.57 -8.42 -21.48
N HIS A 84 -18.51 -7.85 -22.68
CA HIS A 84 -18.90 -8.48 -23.95
C HIS A 84 -17.76 -9.26 -24.62
N LEU A 85 -16.51 -9.10 -24.15
CA LEU A 85 -15.33 -9.77 -24.64
C LEU A 85 -14.98 -11.00 -23.77
N THR A 86 -14.41 -12.03 -24.38
CA THR A 86 -13.82 -13.16 -23.67
C THR A 86 -12.55 -12.74 -22.90
N VAL A 87 -12.02 -13.64 -22.06
CA VAL A 87 -10.71 -13.45 -21.40
C VAL A 87 -9.62 -13.21 -22.42
N TRP A 88 -9.59 -14.04 -23.46
CA TRP A 88 -8.64 -13.91 -24.58
C TRP A 88 -8.70 -12.52 -25.19
N GLU A 89 -9.88 -12.07 -25.58
CA GLU A 89 -10.11 -10.78 -26.23
C GLU A 89 -9.81 -9.59 -25.31
N ASN A 90 -10.14 -9.70 -24.02
CA ASN A 90 -9.76 -8.70 -23.03
C ASN A 90 -8.24 -8.51 -22.97
N ILE A 91 -7.47 -9.62 -22.93
CA ILE A 91 -6.00 -9.57 -22.88
C ILE A 91 -5.44 -9.06 -24.22
N ALA A 92 -6.01 -9.48 -25.34
CA ALA A 92 -5.56 -9.10 -26.67
C ALA A 92 -5.87 -7.63 -27.01
N PHE A 93 -6.83 -7.00 -26.34
CA PHE A 93 -7.38 -5.69 -26.71
C PHE A 93 -6.29 -4.63 -26.97
N GLY A 94 -5.39 -4.44 -26.02
CA GLY A 94 -4.30 -3.46 -26.13
C GLY A 94 -3.28 -3.81 -27.25
N LEU A 95 -3.13 -5.09 -27.58
CA LEU A 95 -2.25 -5.54 -28.67
C LEU A 95 -2.86 -5.24 -30.04
N VAL A 96 -4.19 -5.40 -30.15
CA VAL A 96 -4.95 -5.07 -31.37
C VAL A 96 -4.86 -3.56 -31.63
N GLU A 97 -5.10 -2.74 -30.63
CA GLU A 97 -4.99 -1.28 -30.73
C GLU A 97 -3.57 -0.83 -31.08
N ALA A 98 -2.56 -1.50 -30.53
CA ALA A 98 -1.15 -1.26 -30.83
C ALA A 98 -0.70 -1.86 -32.18
N ARG A 99 -1.62 -2.44 -32.96
CA ARG A 99 -1.40 -3.04 -34.30
C ARG A 99 -0.30 -4.12 -34.34
N TRP A 100 -0.19 -4.93 -33.27
CA TRP A 100 0.69 -6.09 -33.31
C TRP A 100 0.20 -7.10 -34.35
N SER A 101 1.12 -7.84 -34.98
CA SER A 101 0.73 -8.92 -35.89
C SER A 101 -0.07 -9.99 -35.16
N ARG A 102 -0.97 -10.67 -35.86
CA ARG A 102 -1.80 -11.75 -35.28
C ARG A 102 -0.97 -12.83 -34.60
N LYS A 103 0.16 -13.19 -35.18
CA LYS A 103 1.09 -14.17 -34.60
C LYS A 103 1.67 -13.71 -33.27
N GLU A 104 2.06 -12.44 -33.17
CA GLU A 104 2.59 -11.87 -31.93
C GLU A 104 1.49 -11.74 -30.85
N GLN A 105 0.27 -11.33 -31.24
CA GLN A 105 -0.88 -11.30 -30.34
C GLN A 105 -1.15 -12.69 -29.75
N GLU A 106 -1.27 -13.72 -30.60
CA GLU A 106 -1.52 -15.09 -30.16
C GLU A 106 -0.44 -15.60 -29.22
N ALA A 107 0.84 -15.39 -29.55
CA ALA A 107 1.95 -15.81 -28.71
C ALA A 107 1.92 -15.10 -27.33
N ARG A 108 1.71 -13.78 -27.33
CA ARG A 108 1.70 -12.99 -26.08
C ARG A 108 0.50 -13.31 -25.20
N VAL A 109 -0.69 -13.48 -25.78
CA VAL A 109 -1.89 -13.83 -25.01
C VAL A 109 -1.75 -15.23 -24.39
N ARG A 110 -1.23 -16.22 -25.14
CA ARG A 110 -0.98 -17.58 -24.59
C ARG A 110 0.02 -17.53 -23.44
N GLU A 111 1.13 -16.83 -23.61
CA GLU A 111 2.12 -16.64 -22.54
C GLU A 111 1.47 -16.07 -21.27
N LEU A 112 0.65 -15.02 -21.39
CA LEU A 112 -0.02 -14.40 -20.25
C LEU A 112 -1.10 -15.29 -19.63
N LEU A 113 -1.88 -16.01 -20.44
CA LEU A 113 -2.87 -16.97 -19.94
C LEU A 113 -2.22 -18.07 -19.10
N GLU A 114 -1.08 -18.60 -19.55
CA GLU A 114 -0.31 -19.61 -18.81
C GLU A 114 0.24 -19.04 -17.51
N ARG A 115 0.92 -17.89 -17.55
CA ARG A 115 1.53 -17.23 -16.39
C ARG A 115 0.51 -16.80 -15.33
N MET A 116 -0.70 -16.41 -15.77
CA MET A 116 -1.79 -15.99 -14.89
C MET A 116 -2.70 -17.16 -14.47
N GLU A 117 -2.38 -18.40 -14.87
CA GLU A 117 -3.17 -19.60 -14.60
C GLU A 117 -4.62 -19.49 -15.13
N LEU A 118 -4.78 -18.89 -16.31
CA LEU A 118 -6.07 -18.61 -16.95
C LEU A 118 -6.33 -19.42 -18.22
N SER A 119 -5.44 -20.36 -18.59
CA SER A 119 -5.54 -21.10 -19.87
C SER A 119 -6.87 -21.79 -20.06
N ALA A 120 -7.44 -22.41 -19.01
CA ALA A 120 -8.74 -23.06 -19.03
C ALA A 120 -9.92 -22.08 -19.16
N HIS A 121 -9.70 -20.79 -18.93
CA HIS A 121 -10.73 -19.75 -18.91
C HIS A 121 -10.69 -18.83 -20.13
N ALA A 122 -9.80 -19.09 -21.10
CA ALA A 122 -9.54 -18.21 -22.25
C ALA A 122 -10.81 -17.80 -23.03
N GLN A 123 -11.80 -18.67 -23.14
CA GLN A 123 -13.04 -18.45 -23.89
C GLN A 123 -14.22 -17.97 -23.01
N LYS A 124 -14.03 -17.92 -21.67
CA LYS A 124 -15.06 -17.42 -20.76
C LYS A 124 -15.16 -15.89 -20.83
N ARG A 125 -16.31 -15.38 -20.45
CA ARG A 125 -16.55 -13.93 -20.26
C ARG A 125 -16.32 -13.53 -18.79
N PRO A 126 -16.08 -12.25 -18.51
CA PRO A 126 -15.84 -11.79 -17.14
C PRO A 126 -16.91 -12.24 -16.11
N GLN A 127 -18.17 -12.28 -16.48
CA GLN A 127 -19.27 -12.67 -15.60
C GLN A 127 -19.22 -14.15 -15.16
N GLU A 128 -18.44 -14.98 -15.86
CA GLU A 128 -18.29 -16.42 -15.60
C GLU A 128 -17.05 -16.70 -14.72
N LEU A 129 -16.37 -15.64 -14.25
CA LEU A 129 -15.13 -15.70 -13.49
C LEU A 129 -15.35 -15.30 -12.04
N SER A 130 -14.57 -15.92 -11.13
CA SER A 130 -14.42 -15.42 -9.76
C SER A 130 -13.71 -14.05 -9.73
N GLY A 131 -13.85 -13.30 -8.64
CA GLY A 131 -13.19 -12.00 -8.49
C GLY A 131 -11.66 -12.07 -8.68
N GLY A 132 -11.01 -13.13 -8.16
CA GLY A 132 -9.58 -13.33 -8.33
C GLY A 132 -9.17 -13.64 -9.77
N GLU A 133 -9.98 -14.40 -10.51
CA GLU A 133 -9.75 -14.65 -11.94
C GLU A 133 -9.93 -13.35 -12.75
N GLN A 134 -10.96 -12.54 -12.44
CA GLN A 134 -11.17 -11.24 -13.06
C GLN A 134 -9.97 -10.32 -12.85
N GLN A 135 -9.43 -10.27 -11.64
CA GLN A 135 -8.24 -9.50 -11.33
C GLN A 135 -7.02 -9.97 -12.14
N ARG A 136 -6.79 -11.29 -12.22
CA ARG A 136 -5.70 -11.84 -13.02
C ARG A 136 -5.86 -11.52 -14.51
N VAL A 137 -7.07 -11.51 -15.03
CA VAL A 137 -7.37 -11.05 -16.41
C VAL A 137 -7.03 -9.58 -16.59
N ALA A 138 -7.44 -8.72 -15.65
CA ALA A 138 -7.15 -7.29 -15.70
C ALA A 138 -5.65 -6.99 -15.62
N LEU A 139 -4.92 -7.73 -14.78
CA LEU A 139 -3.46 -7.64 -14.70
C LEU A 139 -2.80 -8.11 -16.00
N ALA A 140 -3.25 -9.25 -16.56
CA ALA A 140 -2.76 -9.74 -17.85
C ALA A 140 -2.99 -8.71 -18.97
N ARG A 141 -4.19 -8.10 -19.02
CA ARG A 141 -4.51 -7.03 -19.98
C ARG A 141 -3.59 -5.82 -19.84
N ALA A 142 -3.32 -5.39 -18.60
CA ALA A 142 -2.43 -4.27 -18.34
C ALA A 142 -0.97 -4.58 -18.75
N LEU A 143 -0.53 -5.83 -18.61
CA LEU A 143 0.81 -6.29 -18.95
C LEU A 143 0.97 -6.67 -20.44
N ALA A 144 -0.12 -6.95 -21.16
CA ALA A 144 -0.07 -7.45 -22.53
C ALA A 144 0.75 -6.56 -23.48
N PRO A 145 0.57 -5.24 -23.50
CA PRO A 145 1.32 -4.36 -24.41
C PRO A 145 2.80 -4.18 -24.02
N ARG A 146 3.29 -4.89 -23.00
CA ARG A 146 4.63 -4.69 -22.43
C ARG A 146 4.87 -3.25 -21.97
N PRO A 147 4.07 -2.75 -21.03
CA PRO A 147 4.18 -1.37 -20.58
C PRO A 147 5.53 -1.13 -19.91
N ARG A 148 6.03 0.11 -20.01
CA ARG A 148 7.27 0.53 -19.34
C ARG A 148 7.02 0.98 -17.91
N LEU A 149 5.78 1.37 -17.59
CA LEU A 149 5.29 1.82 -16.30
C LEU A 149 3.95 1.15 -16.02
N LEU A 150 3.78 0.58 -14.84
CA LEU A 150 2.55 -0.08 -14.41
C LEU A 150 1.91 0.71 -13.26
N LEU A 151 0.62 0.99 -13.37
CA LEU A 151 -0.16 1.68 -12.37
C LEU A 151 -1.28 0.76 -11.88
N LEU A 152 -1.32 0.51 -10.57
CA LEU A 152 -2.30 -0.37 -9.93
C LEU A 152 -3.12 0.44 -8.92
N ASP A 153 -4.41 0.61 -9.18
CA ASP A 153 -5.34 1.34 -8.30
C ASP A 153 -6.14 0.34 -7.47
N GLU A 154 -5.82 0.20 -6.18
CA GLU A 154 -6.43 -0.74 -5.22
C GLU A 154 -6.57 -2.17 -5.77
N PRO A 155 -5.48 -2.81 -6.18
CA PRO A 155 -5.52 -4.06 -6.94
C PRO A 155 -6.24 -5.22 -6.22
N LEU A 156 -6.35 -5.19 -4.89
CA LEU A 156 -6.93 -6.26 -4.06
C LEU A 156 -8.16 -5.82 -3.26
N GLY A 157 -8.71 -4.62 -3.53
CA GLY A 157 -9.71 -3.98 -2.67
C GLY A 157 -11.07 -4.67 -2.60
N ALA A 158 -11.47 -5.48 -3.58
CA ALA A 158 -12.82 -6.06 -3.70
C ALA A 158 -12.90 -7.55 -3.33
N LEU A 159 -11.87 -8.12 -2.70
CA LEU A 159 -11.75 -9.56 -2.47
C LEU A 159 -11.96 -9.95 -1.00
N ASP A 160 -12.43 -11.19 -0.77
CA ASP A 160 -12.44 -11.78 0.56
C ASP A 160 -11.01 -12.03 1.08
N LEU A 161 -10.88 -12.17 2.41
CA LEU A 161 -9.58 -12.20 3.09
C LEU A 161 -8.66 -13.32 2.59
N ARG A 162 -9.19 -14.53 2.37
CA ARG A 162 -8.39 -15.68 1.97
C ARG A 162 -7.85 -15.52 0.54
N LEU A 163 -8.73 -15.16 -0.37
CA LEU A 163 -8.37 -14.94 -1.77
C LEU A 163 -7.40 -13.77 -1.92
N ARG A 164 -7.56 -12.74 -1.07
CA ARG A 164 -6.68 -11.57 -1.03
C ARG A 164 -5.24 -11.94 -0.69
N GLU A 165 -5.00 -12.79 0.30
CA GLU A 165 -3.65 -13.25 0.66
C GLU A 165 -2.98 -14.04 -0.47
N GLU A 166 -3.69 -15.00 -1.07
CA GLU A 166 -3.17 -15.76 -2.21
C GLU A 166 -2.77 -14.86 -3.38
N LEU A 167 -3.64 -13.91 -3.72
CA LEU A 167 -3.41 -12.97 -4.82
C LEU A 167 -2.33 -11.93 -4.50
N LEU A 168 -2.16 -11.56 -3.25
CA LEU A 168 -1.08 -10.67 -2.82
C LEU A 168 0.29 -11.29 -3.09
N PHE A 169 0.49 -12.56 -2.73
CA PHE A 169 1.73 -13.28 -3.04
C PHE A 169 1.93 -13.48 -4.54
N PHE A 170 0.86 -13.80 -5.27
CA PHE A 170 0.89 -13.91 -6.71
C PHE A 170 1.30 -12.58 -7.38
N LEU A 171 0.68 -11.47 -6.98
CA LEU A 171 0.99 -10.12 -7.48
C LEU A 171 2.46 -9.76 -7.18
N ARG A 172 2.93 -9.99 -5.95
CA ARG A 172 4.33 -9.77 -5.57
C ARG A 172 5.30 -10.53 -6.48
N LYS A 173 5.05 -11.83 -6.69
CA LYS A 173 5.86 -12.66 -7.59
C LYS A 173 5.87 -12.11 -9.01
N THR A 174 4.70 -11.75 -9.53
CA THR A 174 4.54 -11.18 -10.87
C THR A 174 5.30 -9.87 -11.03
N LEU A 175 5.11 -8.90 -10.13
CA LEU A 175 5.79 -7.60 -10.19
C LEU A 175 7.31 -7.74 -10.15
N ARG A 176 7.82 -8.64 -9.30
CA ARG A 176 9.27 -8.89 -9.21
C ARG A 176 9.83 -9.55 -10.48
N SER A 177 9.10 -10.49 -11.09
CA SER A 177 9.55 -11.18 -12.31
C SER A 177 9.50 -10.27 -13.54
N GLU A 178 8.58 -9.32 -13.60
CA GLU A 178 8.47 -8.39 -14.73
C GLU A 178 9.54 -7.29 -14.69
N GLY A 179 10.03 -6.90 -13.52
CA GLY A 179 11.00 -5.81 -13.37
C GLY A 179 10.50 -4.46 -13.89
N ILE A 180 9.17 -4.28 -13.98
CA ILE A 180 8.53 -3.05 -14.47
C ILE A 180 8.45 -2.04 -13.33
N THR A 181 8.78 -0.79 -13.60
CA THR A 181 8.51 0.31 -12.66
C THR A 181 7.03 0.37 -12.36
N THR A 182 6.65 0.22 -11.09
CA THR A 182 5.24 0.08 -10.70
C THR A 182 4.87 1.05 -9.59
N LEU A 183 3.73 1.74 -9.75
CA LEU A 183 3.07 2.45 -8.66
C LEU A 183 1.82 1.67 -8.25
N VAL A 184 1.75 1.32 -6.97
CA VAL A 184 0.60 0.64 -6.36
C VAL A 184 -0.09 1.61 -5.41
N VAL A 185 -1.36 1.87 -5.63
CA VAL A 185 -2.20 2.60 -4.68
C VAL A 185 -2.98 1.59 -3.86
N THR A 186 -2.91 1.72 -2.55
CA THR A 186 -3.72 0.93 -1.62
C THR A 186 -3.99 1.72 -0.35
N HIS A 187 -5.02 1.35 0.39
CA HIS A 187 -5.27 1.81 1.75
C HIS A 187 -4.85 0.76 2.80
N ASP A 188 -4.42 -0.42 2.36
CA ASP A 188 -3.94 -1.51 3.22
C ASP A 188 -2.43 -1.46 3.38
N GLN A 189 -1.99 -1.38 4.64
CA GLN A 189 -0.57 -1.31 4.98
C GLN A 189 0.16 -2.62 4.69
N GLY A 190 -0.49 -3.77 4.96
CA GLY A 190 0.09 -5.08 4.72
C GLY A 190 0.40 -5.30 3.24
N GLU A 191 -0.52 -4.88 2.36
CA GLU A 191 -0.28 -4.90 0.91
C GLU A 191 0.91 -4.03 0.52
N ALA A 192 0.91 -2.78 0.97
CA ALA A 192 1.99 -1.85 0.65
C ALA A 192 3.35 -2.36 1.12
N PHE A 193 3.42 -2.86 2.35
CA PHE A 193 4.67 -3.35 2.95
C PHE A 193 5.18 -4.65 2.29
N LEU A 194 4.26 -5.53 1.86
CA LEU A 194 4.65 -6.77 1.20
C LEU A 194 5.08 -6.56 -0.27
N LEU A 195 4.42 -5.64 -0.99
CA LEU A 195 4.65 -5.45 -2.41
C LEU A 195 5.82 -4.51 -2.70
N ALA A 196 5.95 -3.42 -1.93
CA ALA A 196 6.76 -2.29 -2.31
C ALA A 196 8.22 -2.38 -1.85
N HIS A 197 9.11 -1.77 -2.63
CA HIS A 197 10.48 -1.45 -2.23
C HIS A 197 10.53 -0.16 -1.40
N ARG A 198 9.64 0.79 -1.70
CA ARG A 198 9.42 2.02 -0.92
C ARG A 198 7.95 2.32 -0.81
N VAL A 199 7.59 2.95 0.28
CA VAL A 199 6.22 3.43 0.57
C VAL A 199 6.24 4.95 0.62
N ALA A 200 5.25 5.58 -0.01
CA ALA A 200 5.00 7.01 0.03
C ALA A 200 3.65 7.26 0.71
N ILE A 201 3.65 7.97 1.83
CA ILE A 201 2.45 8.30 2.58
C ILE A 201 1.90 9.64 2.10
N LEU A 202 0.65 9.61 1.63
CA LEU A 202 -0.07 10.76 1.11
C LEU A 202 -1.19 11.18 2.06
N ASN A 203 -1.20 12.45 2.46
CA ASN A 203 -2.26 13.03 3.29
C ASN A 203 -2.71 14.38 2.73
N LYS A 204 -4.03 14.55 2.55
CA LYS A 204 -4.65 15.80 2.08
C LYS A 204 -3.94 16.41 0.86
N GLY A 205 -3.59 15.56 -0.12
CA GLY A 205 -2.95 15.98 -1.36
C GLY A 205 -1.45 16.30 -1.26
N ARG A 206 -0.81 16.00 -0.14
CA ARG A 206 0.62 16.23 0.09
C ARG A 206 1.33 14.94 0.45
N LEU A 207 2.58 14.83 0.02
CA LEU A 207 3.48 13.78 0.45
C LEU A 207 3.96 14.09 1.88
N VAL A 208 3.77 13.12 2.80
CA VAL A 208 4.19 13.26 4.21
C VAL A 208 5.55 12.60 4.41
N GLN A 209 5.68 11.33 4.02
CA GLN A 209 6.89 10.55 4.24
C GLN A 209 7.11 9.57 3.09
N VAL A 210 8.37 9.31 2.74
CA VAL A 210 8.77 8.28 1.75
C VAL A 210 10.00 7.55 2.26
N GLY A 211 9.97 6.23 2.19
CA GLY A 211 11.12 5.40 2.58
C GLY A 211 10.85 3.91 2.40
N PRO A 212 11.82 3.05 2.72
CA PRO A 212 11.60 1.62 2.84
C PRO A 212 10.47 1.32 3.85
N PRO A 213 9.65 0.27 3.64
CA PRO A 213 8.53 -0.06 4.52
C PRO A 213 8.92 -0.14 6.00
N GLU A 214 10.01 -0.83 6.30
CA GLU A 214 10.49 -1.03 7.66
C GLU A 214 10.90 0.29 8.34
N GLU A 215 11.53 1.19 7.58
CA GLU A 215 11.94 2.50 8.10
C GLU A 215 10.73 3.41 8.36
N VAL A 216 9.80 3.47 7.39
CA VAL A 216 8.57 4.27 7.51
C VAL A 216 7.72 3.80 8.69
N TYR A 217 7.61 2.48 8.90
CA TYR A 217 6.89 1.90 10.03
C TYR A 217 7.62 2.17 11.36
N ALA A 218 8.93 1.91 11.44
CA ALA A 218 9.68 2.02 12.69
C ALA A 218 9.92 3.48 13.11
N ARG A 219 10.00 4.41 12.15
CA ARG A 219 10.31 5.83 12.38
C ARG A 219 9.34 6.74 11.64
N PRO A 220 8.07 6.77 12.05
CA PRO A 220 7.12 7.70 11.48
C PRO A 220 7.55 9.14 11.76
N GLN A 221 7.39 10.02 10.77
CA GLN A 221 7.85 11.40 10.84
C GLN A 221 7.09 12.19 11.92
N ASP A 222 5.77 12.00 12.02
CA ASP A 222 4.91 12.72 12.92
C ASP A 222 3.86 11.82 13.62
N ALA A 223 3.14 12.37 14.59
CA ALA A 223 2.12 11.66 15.33
C ALA A 223 0.93 11.23 14.46
N TRP A 224 0.61 11.98 13.40
CA TRP A 224 -0.44 11.58 12.47
C TRP A 224 -0.04 10.33 11.68
N THR A 225 1.18 10.32 11.14
CA THR A 225 1.75 9.17 10.42
C THR A 225 1.80 7.93 11.31
N ALA A 226 2.27 8.08 12.55
CA ALA A 226 2.30 6.99 13.52
C ALA A 226 0.90 6.40 13.78
N ARG A 227 -0.12 7.25 14.00
CA ARG A 227 -1.52 6.80 14.14
C ARG A 227 -2.04 6.12 12.87
N PHE A 228 -1.76 6.70 11.73
CA PHE A 228 -2.16 6.14 10.43
C PHE A 228 -1.55 4.75 10.21
N LEU A 229 -0.31 4.52 10.65
CA LEU A 229 0.38 3.24 10.62
C LEU A 229 -0.04 2.26 11.73
N GLY A 230 -1.03 2.62 12.56
CA GLY A 230 -1.61 1.73 13.57
C GLY A 230 -0.85 1.67 14.89
N HIS A 231 0.14 2.54 15.11
CA HIS A 231 0.82 2.63 16.39
C HIS A 231 -0.12 3.17 17.47
N LYS A 232 -0.13 2.50 18.62
CA LYS A 232 -1.04 2.79 19.73
C LYS A 232 -0.38 3.61 20.85
N ASN A 233 0.91 3.47 21.07
CA ASN A 233 1.65 4.12 22.15
C ASN A 233 2.27 5.44 21.67
N LEU A 234 1.41 6.46 21.51
CA LEU A 234 1.83 7.81 21.16
C LEU A 234 1.77 8.65 22.41
N LEU A 235 2.92 8.97 22.96
CA LEU A 235 3.08 9.67 24.21
C LEU A 235 3.04 11.19 23.99
N SER A 236 2.25 11.89 24.81
CA SER A 236 2.34 13.34 24.92
C SER A 236 3.67 13.78 25.54
N PRO A 237 4.03 15.07 25.51
CA PRO A 237 5.20 15.55 26.24
C PRO A 237 5.19 15.22 27.74
N GLU A 238 4.02 15.32 28.38
CA GLU A 238 3.83 15.01 29.80
C GLU A 238 3.98 13.51 30.08
N GLU A 239 3.37 12.66 29.25
CA GLU A 239 3.49 11.20 29.36
C GLU A 239 4.92 10.73 29.11
N SER A 240 5.61 11.33 28.14
CA SER A 240 7.03 11.09 27.86
C SER A 240 7.87 11.38 29.10
N GLN A 241 7.65 12.52 29.72
CA GLN A 241 8.34 12.93 30.95
C GLN A 241 8.04 12.01 32.15
N ALA A 242 6.78 11.57 32.30
CA ALA A 242 6.39 10.61 33.34
C ALA A 242 7.10 9.26 33.21
N LEU A 243 7.41 8.84 31.98
CA LEU A 243 8.19 7.63 31.72
C LEU A 243 9.72 7.83 31.79
N GLY A 244 10.20 9.08 31.87
CA GLY A 244 11.63 9.40 31.94
C GLY A 244 12.26 9.77 30.59
N LEU A 245 11.44 10.08 29.59
CA LEU A 245 11.87 10.61 28.29
C LEU A 245 11.90 12.15 28.29
N PRO A 246 12.59 12.80 27.33
CA PRO A 246 12.50 14.25 27.15
C PRO A 246 11.03 14.71 26.94
N PRO A 247 10.65 15.94 27.41
CA PRO A 247 9.27 16.44 27.33
C PRO A 247 8.88 16.89 25.91
N ARG A 248 8.73 15.94 25.03
CA ARG A 248 8.26 16.06 23.64
C ARG A 248 7.49 14.81 23.24
N PRO A 249 6.70 14.84 22.15
CA PRO A 249 5.98 13.66 21.69
C PRO A 249 6.94 12.53 21.33
N HIS A 250 6.59 11.30 21.73
CA HIS A 250 7.32 10.09 21.34
C HIS A 250 6.37 9.00 20.89
N LEU A 251 6.83 8.20 19.94
CA LEU A 251 6.30 6.87 19.72
C LEU A 251 7.07 5.90 20.62
N LEU A 252 6.35 5.12 21.43
CA LEU A 252 6.90 3.98 22.14
C LEU A 252 6.53 2.70 21.33
N PRO A 253 7.47 2.11 20.56
CA PRO A 253 7.18 0.93 19.76
C PRO A 253 6.74 -0.23 20.64
N GLN A 254 5.98 -1.15 20.07
CA GLN A 254 5.55 -2.36 20.78
C GLN A 254 6.74 -3.20 21.29
N ALA A 255 7.83 -3.25 20.55
CA ALA A 255 9.05 -3.93 20.94
C ALA A 255 9.72 -3.35 22.20
N ALA A 256 9.42 -2.09 22.53
CA ALA A 256 9.91 -1.44 23.76
C ALA A 256 9.19 -1.94 25.04
N LEU A 257 8.08 -2.67 24.89
CA LEU A 257 7.26 -3.19 25.98
C LEU A 257 7.21 -4.71 25.95
N ARG A 258 7.39 -5.36 27.08
CA ARG A 258 7.25 -6.79 27.21
C ARG A 258 6.65 -7.19 28.55
N LEU A 259 5.96 -8.31 28.61
CA LEU A 259 5.58 -8.94 29.87
C LEU A 259 6.83 -9.50 30.56
N GLY A 260 6.86 -9.39 31.89
CA GLY A 260 8.05 -9.74 32.68
C GLY A 260 9.09 -8.61 32.67
N GLY A 261 9.54 -8.22 33.82
CA GLY A 261 10.50 -7.12 34.04
C GLY A 261 10.38 -6.54 35.45
N ASP A 262 10.98 -5.39 35.66
CA ASP A 262 11.14 -4.74 36.96
C ASP A 262 10.13 -3.64 37.24
N GLN A 263 9.30 -3.30 36.26
CA GLN A 263 8.24 -2.29 36.40
C GLN A 263 6.91 -2.97 36.74
N GLU A 264 6.11 -2.37 37.60
CA GLU A 264 4.76 -2.84 37.90
C GLU A 264 3.72 -2.00 37.14
N GLY A 265 2.88 -2.62 36.33
CA GLY A 265 1.73 -2.01 35.69
C GLY A 265 0.41 -2.61 36.15
N VAL A 266 -0.70 -1.91 35.94
CA VAL A 266 -2.06 -2.39 36.21
C VAL A 266 -2.81 -2.53 34.90
N VAL A 267 -3.35 -3.70 34.62
CA VAL A 267 -4.18 -3.97 33.42
C VAL A 267 -5.47 -3.18 33.54
N GLU A 268 -5.73 -2.32 32.58
CA GLU A 268 -6.98 -1.55 32.47
C GLU A 268 -7.99 -2.17 31.53
N GLU A 269 -7.52 -2.83 30.49
CA GLU A 269 -8.38 -3.44 29.49
C GLU A 269 -7.66 -4.62 28.81
N ARG A 270 -8.40 -5.72 28.62
CA ARG A 270 -7.93 -6.90 27.90
C ARG A 270 -8.75 -7.12 26.64
N LEU A 271 -8.09 -7.17 25.48
CA LEU A 271 -8.70 -7.34 24.17
C LEU A 271 -8.24 -8.67 23.56
N PHE A 272 -9.18 -9.53 23.22
CA PHE A 272 -8.88 -10.85 22.63
C PHE A 272 -9.00 -10.81 21.11
N PHE A 273 -7.91 -11.20 20.41
CA PHE A 273 -7.79 -11.25 18.95
C PHE A 273 -7.50 -12.66 18.42
N GLY A 274 -8.07 -13.71 19.04
CA GLY A 274 -7.82 -15.09 18.69
C GLY A 274 -6.49 -15.59 19.23
N SER A 275 -5.44 -15.62 18.43
CA SER A 275 -4.10 -16.08 18.86
C SER A 275 -3.30 -15.04 19.65
N ARG A 276 -3.81 -13.81 19.78
CA ARG A 276 -3.16 -12.69 20.46
C ARG A 276 -4.10 -12.03 21.45
N VAL A 277 -3.52 -11.44 22.48
CA VAL A 277 -4.21 -10.61 23.46
C VAL A 277 -3.56 -9.24 23.47
N GLY A 278 -4.36 -8.21 23.29
CA GLY A 278 -3.95 -6.82 23.50
C GLY A 278 -4.25 -6.41 24.93
N LEU A 279 -3.32 -5.75 25.58
CA LEU A 279 -3.45 -5.24 26.93
C LEU A 279 -3.22 -3.74 26.94
N TRP A 280 -4.17 -2.98 27.47
CA TRP A 280 -3.92 -1.64 27.94
C TRP A 280 -3.50 -1.70 29.40
N VAL A 281 -2.35 -1.14 29.69
CA VAL A 281 -1.76 -1.18 31.03
C VAL A 281 -1.39 0.23 31.48
N ARG A 282 -1.70 0.56 32.73
CA ARG A 282 -1.25 1.81 33.37
C ARG A 282 0.10 1.58 34.03
N LEU A 283 1.12 2.27 33.50
CA LEU A 283 2.50 2.21 33.96
C LEU A 283 2.95 3.61 34.34
N ARG A 284 3.32 3.87 35.62
CA ARG A 284 3.71 5.22 36.11
C ARG A 284 2.71 6.33 35.76
N GLY A 285 1.41 6.00 35.78
CA GLY A 285 0.36 6.95 35.41
C GLY A 285 0.09 7.09 33.91
N VAL A 286 0.92 6.51 33.05
CA VAL A 286 0.77 6.53 31.59
C VAL A 286 0.07 5.25 31.10
N ARG A 287 -0.87 5.41 30.18
CA ARG A 287 -1.57 4.28 29.54
C ARG A 287 -0.77 3.80 28.35
N VAL A 288 -0.29 2.55 28.39
CA VAL A 288 0.48 1.92 27.31
C VAL A 288 -0.19 0.65 26.83
N TYR A 289 -0.01 0.33 25.58
CA TYR A 289 -0.56 -0.86 24.92
C TYR A 289 0.55 -1.85 24.58
N LEU A 290 0.32 -3.13 24.86
CA LEU A 290 1.17 -4.22 24.42
C LEU A 290 0.35 -5.40 23.91
N GLU A 291 0.92 -6.18 23.00
CA GLU A 291 0.35 -7.44 22.54
C GLU A 291 1.19 -8.60 23.04
N ALA A 292 0.51 -9.68 23.36
CA ALA A 292 1.15 -10.93 23.76
C ALA A 292 0.43 -12.12 23.12
N LEU A 293 1.10 -13.25 23.00
CA LEU A 293 0.47 -14.50 22.53
C LEU A 293 -0.44 -15.07 23.63
N ASP A 294 -1.61 -15.53 23.25
CA ASP A 294 -2.50 -16.30 24.13
C ASP A 294 -1.98 -17.77 24.27
N PRO A 295 -2.12 -18.46 25.42
CA PRO A 295 -2.98 -18.11 26.56
C PRO A 295 -2.27 -17.31 27.66
N LEU A 296 -2.95 -16.23 28.11
CA LEU A 296 -2.57 -15.44 29.29
C LEU A 296 -3.73 -15.46 30.32
N PRO A 297 -3.97 -16.58 31.01
CA PRO A 297 -5.20 -16.80 31.77
C PRO A 297 -5.38 -15.92 33.01
N HIS A 298 -4.35 -15.25 33.46
CA HIS A 298 -4.35 -14.50 34.72
C HIS A 298 -4.27 -12.97 34.57
N LEU A 299 -4.42 -12.46 33.35
CA LEU A 299 -4.34 -11.02 33.08
C LEU A 299 -5.73 -10.41 32.87
N GLU A 300 -6.54 -10.42 33.90
CA GLU A 300 -7.84 -9.73 33.92
C GLU A 300 -7.66 -8.25 34.24
N GLU A 301 -8.70 -7.44 34.00
CA GLU A 301 -8.75 -6.05 34.39
C GLU A 301 -8.52 -5.89 35.90
N GLY A 302 -7.68 -4.94 36.27
CA GLY A 302 -7.23 -4.73 37.66
C GLY A 302 -6.02 -5.56 38.07
N ALA A 303 -5.59 -6.56 37.28
CA ALA A 303 -4.43 -7.36 37.59
C ALA A 303 -3.13 -6.55 37.52
N ARG A 304 -2.23 -6.80 38.48
CA ARG A 304 -0.86 -6.27 38.44
C ARG A 304 0.01 -7.17 37.62
N VAL A 305 0.77 -6.56 36.70
CA VAL A 305 1.65 -7.29 35.80
C VAL A 305 3.06 -6.71 35.82
N PRO A 306 4.10 -7.56 35.88
CA PRO A 306 5.47 -7.11 35.69
C PRO A 306 5.70 -6.77 34.23
N LEU A 307 6.27 -5.57 33.95
CA LEU A 307 6.58 -5.08 32.63
C LEU A 307 8.06 -4.75 32.48
N GLY A 308 8.66 -5.12 31.38
CA GLY A 308 9.93 -4.59 30.91
C GLY A 308 9.66 -3.40 30.00
N LEU A 309 10.38 -2.31 30.21
CA LEU A 309 10.29 -1.08 29.43
C LEU A 309 11.68 -0.67 28.95
N ASP A 310 11.89 -0.66 27.64
CA ASP A 310 13.13 -0.22 26.99
C ASP A 310 12.93 1.14 26.31
N LEU A 311 13.25 2.21 27.04
CA LEU A 311 13.12 3.58 26.57
C LEU A 311 14.13 3.96 25.46
N SER A 312 15.18 3.17 25.27
CA SER A 312 16.15 3.42 24.20
C SER A 312 15.54 3.25 22.79
N GLN A 313 14.42 2.52 22.72
CA GLN A 313 13.66 2.32 21.48
C GLN A 313 12.61 3.42 21.23
N ALA A 314 12.40 4.36 22.14
CA ALA A 314 11.45 5.43 21.94
C ALA A 314 11.88 6.36 20.79
N VAL A 315 10.95 6.64 19.88
CA VAL A 315 11.18 7.45 18.68
C VAL A 315 10.56 8.83 18.89
N PRO A 316 11.36 9.91 18.83
CA PRO A 316 10.80 11.26 18.91
C PRO A 316 10.00 11.56 17.64
N LEU A 317 8.86 12.23 17.82
CA LEU A 317 7.98 12.64 16.73
C LEU A 317 8.07 14.15 16.51
N GLU A 318 7.95 14.58 15.25
CA GLU A 318 7.76 15.99 14.94
C GLU A 318 6.36 16.44 15.42
N GLY A 319 6.28 17.68 15.92
CA GLY A 319 5.06 18.24 16.50
C GLY A 319 4.05 18.72 15.45
#